data_769ef31ed59440ddb036d3d74555250c
#
_entry.id   769ef31ed59440ddb036d3d74555250c
#
_cell.length_a   1.000
_cell.length_b   1.000
_cell.length_c   1.000
_cell.angle_alpha   90.00
_cell.angle_beta   90.00
_cell.angle_gamma   90.00
#
_symmetry.space_group_name_H-M   'P 1'
#
loop_
_entity.id
_entity.type
_entity.pdbx_description
1 polymer ?
#
loop_
_entity_poly.entity_id
_entity_poly.type
_entity_poly.pdbx_seq_one_letter_code
_entity_poly.pdbx_strand_id
1 'polypeptide(L)'
;MTERPVTTILTAAAIRPGYQPGQKPFRHIVISGGKVVALTHTAAEATRAARGSSARRVDLGPACIGPGLIDTHIHALQAAADVRLAALRGARTIGDVLAAVRAAGFGRPADRWTVTGRNWHESQLREGRLPTRAELDALGLPGPVMVRRGSHLAVLDSRAAARLETAEDRPLTDDALIAKALALAGPPTVQERREDLATVLGRLAALGLTSIREAGVDAAELDLFRALRDQGRLPLRCDLLWRVAEGSDPDSAREQIAAMPRPGPADDPYLRLTGVKAFVDGRIADAAIDGAGPEAFRLTPGELWPIVTEALRRSGGIGCHAVGDRAVRMVLDAYQRALAAGLARDPGRLVIEHALDCAPPTIRRLAASGVSVSAHPGIVYEFADDVRRHWGAGRAARAAPLRDLLAAGVRVAAGSDGDVPPSAPLRVIWFMVTREGRSGGPIGAGQSVPRDVAFDLYTRRAASLLGVVTPRGVLEPGADADLVAFAADPLYGPADELPGLEIMLTLVGGRPVHDPAGLMKGADSG
;
A
#
# COMPACT_ATOMS: atom_id res chain seq x y z
N MET A 1 13.43 2.93 38.07
CA MET A 1 14.50 2.08 37.48
C MET A 1 14.05 1.77 36.05
N THR A 2 14.65 2.38 35.05
CA THR A 2 14.36 2.05 33.65
C THR A 2 14.91 0.64 33.40
N GLU A 3 14.04 -0.31 33.08
CA GLU A 3 14.47 -1.64 32.65
C GLU A 3 15.49 -1.51 31.52
N ARG A 4 16.61 -2.24 31.64
CA ARG A 4 17.61 -2.26 30.57
C ARG A 4 16.96 -2.85 29.32
N PRO A 5 17.10 -2.22 28.14
CA PRO A 5 16.50 -2.74 26.92
C PRO A 5 17.03 -4.16 26.65
N VAL A 6 16.12 -5.07 26.34
CA VAL A 6 16.45 -6.44 25.98
C VAL A 6 17.32 -6.42 24.72
N THR A 7 18.50 -7.03 24.80
CA THR A 7 19.37 -7.20 23.64
C THR A 7 19.05 -8.54 22.98
N THR A 8 18.87 -8.54 21.66
CA THR A 8 18.58 -9.75 20.86
C THR A 8 19.66 -9.97 19.82
N ILE A 9 20.13 -11.20 19.67
CA ILE A 9 21.00 -11.65 18.59
C ILE A 9 20.20 -12.59 17.70
N LEU A 10 19.95 -12.18 16.45
CA LEU A 10 19.40 -13.09 15.44
C LEU A 10 20.55 -13.67 14.61
N THR A 11 20.48 -14.97 14.36
CA THR A 11 21.38 -15.72 13.49
C THR A 11 20.62 -16.23 12.29
N ALA A 12 21.21 -16.17 11.09
CA ALA A 12 20.59 -16.66 9.86
C ALA A 12 21.65 -17.11 8.85
N ALA A 13 21.25 -17.85 7.81
CA ALA A 13 22.13 -18.24 6.72
C ALA A 13 22.71 -17.04 5.96
N ALA A 14 21.94 -15.95 5.86
CA ALA A 14 22.39 -14.69 5.27
C ALA A 14 21.72 -13.50 5.96
N ILE A 15 22.50 -12.45 6.24
CA ILE A 15 21.96 -11.15 6.67
C ILE A 15 22.52 -10.10 5.73
N ARG A 16 21.63 -9.41 5.03
CA ARG A 16 21.94 -8.39 4.02
C ARG A 16 21.67 -6.99 4.56
N PRO A 17 22.67 -6.10 4.65
CA PRO A 17 22.48 -4.70 5.06
C PRO A 17 21.54 -3.93 4.13
N GLY A 18 21.52 -4.31 2.86
CA GLY A 18 20.66 -3.90 1.76
C GLY A 18 20.65 -5.01 0.72
N TYR A 19 19.82 -4.89 -0.30
CA TYR A 19 19.69 -5.94 -1.32
C TYR A 19 20.69 -5.77 -2.47
N GLN A 20 21.98 -5.57 -2.14
CA GLN A 20 23.04 -5.42 -3.14
C GLN A 20 23.69 -6.77 -3.46
N PRO A 21 23.82 -7.15 -4.76
CA PRO A 21 24.50 -8.39 -5.15
C PRO A 21 26.01 -8.30 -4.89
N GLY A 22 26.64 -9.47 -4.73
CA GLY A 22 28.09 -9.59 -4.59
C GLY A 22 28.65 -9.24 -3.21
N GLN A 23 27.88 -8.62 -2.33
CA GLN A 23 28.30 -8.37 -0.96
C GLN A 23 28.22 -9.66 -0.13
N LYS A 24 29.31 -10.03 0.56
CA LYS A 24 29.33 -11.18 1.48
C LYS A 24 28.32 -10.94 2.61
N PRO A 25 27.31 -11.81 2.78
CA PRO A 25 26.30 -11.61 3.82
C PRO A 25 26.90 -11.79 5.22
N PHE A 26 26.36 -11.10 6.20
CA PHE A 26 26.61 -11.34 7.61
C PHE A 26 25.85 -12.58 8.09
N ARG A 27 26.18 -13.04 9.30
CA ARG A 27 25.55 -14.22 9.91
C ARG A 27 24.74 -13.86 11.16
N HIS A 28 25.07 -12.74 11.80
CA HIS A 28 24.42 -12.32 13.03
C HIS A 28 24.09 -10.83 12.98
N ILE A 29 22.92 -10.45 13.52
CA ILE A 29 22.54 -9.08 13.79
C ILE A 29 22.26 -8.93 15.28
N VAL A 30 22.80 -7.89 15.88
CA VAL A 30 22.59 -7.53 17.27
C VAL A 30 21.64 -6.34 17.33
N ILE A 31 20.54 -6.49 18.07
CA ILE A 31 19.48 -5.49 18.22
C ILE A 31 19.36 -5.14 19.70
N SER A 32 19.30 -3.84 20.04
CA SER A 32 19.04 -3.35 21.39
C SER A 32 18.34 -2.02 21.34
N GLY A 33 17.33 -1.82 22.20
CA GLY A 33 16.54 -0.58 22.25
C GLY A 33 15.86 -0.22 20.92
N GLY A 34 15.44 -1.23 20.15
CA GLY A 34 14.79 -1.04 18.86
C GLY A 34 15.72 -0.64 17.71
N LYS A 35 17.05 -0.67 17.93
CA LYS A 35 18.07 -0.28 16.96
C LYS A 35 19.00 -1.45 16.62
N VAL A 36 19.51 -1.44 15.41
CA VAL A 36 20.65 -2.29 15.01
C VAL A 36 21.90 -1.80 15.72
N VAL A 37 22.55 -2.67 16.48
CA VAL A 37 23.81 -2.38 17.17
C VAL A 37 25.00 -2.80 16.33
N ALA A 38 24.93 -3.99 15.73
CA ALA A 38 26.01 -4.53 14.91
C ALA A 38 25.50 -5.60 13.94
N LEU A 39 26.25 -5.75 12.84
CA LEU A 39 26.19 -6.89 11.93
C LEU A 39 27.55 -7.60 12.02
N THR A 40 27.56 -8.93 12.17
CA THR A 40 28.80 -9.66 12.37
C THR A 40 28.84 -10.98 11.59
N HIS A 41 30.06 -11.48 11.32
CA HIS A 41 30.25 -12.75 10.64
C HIS A 41 30.35 -13.93 11.62
N THR A 42 30.73 -13.67 12.88
CA THR A 42 30.95 -14.71 13.89
C THR A 42 30.09 -14.48 15.15
N ALA A 43 29.72 -15.57 15.81
CA ALA A 43 29.01 -15.53 17.08
C ALA A 43 29.78 -14.83 18.19
N ALA A 44 31.12 -14.95 18.17
CA ALA A 44 32.00 -14.28 19.15
C ALA A 44 31.94 -12.75 19.00
N GLU A 45 31.96 -12.24 17.77
CA GLU A 45 31.78 -10.80 17.51
C GLU A 45 30.39 -10.31 17.95
N ALA A 46 29.33 -11.08 17.65
CA ALA A 46 27.98 -10.74 18.08
C ALA A 46 27.87 -10.68 19.61
N THR A 47 28.46 -11.63 20.32
CA THR A 47 28.49 -11.64 21.78
C THR A 47 29.24 -10.44 22.36
N ARG A 48 30.38 -10.06 21.77
CA ARG A 48 31.10 -8.82 22.18
C ARG A 48 30.25 -7.56 21.92
N ALA A 49 29.59 -7.47 20.77
CA ALA A 49 28.73 -6.35 20.43
C ALA A 49 27.52 -6.21 21.36
N ALA A 50 27.02 -7.33 21.88
CA ALA A 50 25.96 -7.37 22.90
C ALA A 50 26.41 -6.90 24.29
N ARG A 51 27.73 -6.57 24.48
CA ARG A 51 28.32 -6.02 25.71
C ARG A 51 28.07 -6.87 26.97
N GLY A 52 28.11 -8.21 26.84
CA GLY A 52 27.96 -9.13 27.97
C GLY A 52 26.60 -9.10 28.65
N SER A 53 25.57 -8.48 28.05
CA SER A 53 24.19 -8.60 28.49
C SER A 53 23.74 -10.04 28.32
N SER A 54 22.77 -10.49 29.12
CA SER A 54 22.00 -11.71 28.87
C SER A 54 21.20 -11.52 27.58
N ALA A 55 21.88 -11.63 26.43
CA ALA A 55 21.27 -11.41 25.14
C ALA A 55 20.42 -12.62 24.77
N ARG A 56 19.18 -12.37 24.40
CA ARG A 56 18.33 -13.36 23.78
C ARG A 56 18.93 -13.80 22.46
N ARG A 57 18.99 -15.10 22.20
CA ARG A 57 19.54 -15.68 20.96
C ARG A 57 18.44 -16.42 20.21
N VAL A 58 18.27 -16.09 18.92
CA VAL A 58 17.30 -16.74 18.04
C VAL A 58 18.04 -17.15 16.77
N ASP A 59 18.00 -18.44 16.45
CA ASP A 59 18.54 -18.98 15.21
C ASP A 59 17.39 -19.22 14.22
N LEU A 60 17.45 -18.57 13.08
CA LEU A 60 16.48 -18.68 11.98
C LEU A 60 16.93 -19.67 10.89
N GLY A 61 17.99 -20.42 11.14
CA GLY A 61 18.48 -21.49 10.24
C GLY A 61 18.78 -20.99 8.82
N PRO A 62 18.09 -21.53 7.79
CA PRO A 62 18.36 -21.22 6.38
C PRO A 62 17.88 -19.84 5.94
N ALA A 63 17.20 -19.10 6.81
CA ALA A 63 16.60 -17.81 6.49
C ALA A 63 17.58 -16.78 5.94
N CYS A 64 17.04 -15.83 5.16
CA CYS A 64 17.73 -14.60 4.79
C CYS A 64 17.04 -13.41 5.47
N ILE A 65 17.80 -12.65 6.27
CA ILE A 65 17.34 -11.39 6.87
C ILE A 65 17.74 -10.22 5.98
N GLY A 66 16.81 -9.32 5.70
CA GLY A 66 17.07 -8.05 5.03
C GLY A 66 16.31 -6.89 5.68
N PRO A 67 16.54 -5.65 5.20
CA PRO A 67 15.74 -4.52 5.62
C PRO A 67 14.25 -4.78 5.37
N GLY A 68 13.41 -4.34 6.29
CA GLY A 68 11.96 -4.38 6.14
C GLY A 68 11.50 -3.59 4.92
N LEU A 69 10.46 -4.10 4.27
CA LEU A 69 9.90 -3.49 3.08
C LEU A 69 9.07 -2.26 3.44
N ILE A 70 9.07 -1.26 2.55
CA ILE A 70 8.38 0.03 2.72
C ILE A 70 7.51 0.26 1.49
N ASP A 71 6.21 0.44 1.69
CA ASP A 71 5.27 0.79 0.63
C ASP A 71 5.01 2.30 0.64
N THR A 72 5.39 2.99 -0.45
CA THR A 72 5.30 4.45 -0.53
C THR A 72 3.92 4.98 -0.89
N HIS A 73 2.96 4.11 -1.17
CA HIS A 73 1.58 4.49 -1.50
C HIS A 73 0.66 3.29 -1.42
N ILE A 74 -0.21 3.29 -0.44
CA ILE A 74 -1.20 2.23 -0.21
C ILE A 74 -2.53 2.84 0.26
N HIS A 75 -3.61 2.11 0.07
CA HIS A 75 -4.95 2.42 0.55
C HIS A 75 -5.41 1.41 1.61
N ALA A 76 -4.71 1.36 2.74
CA ALA A 76 -5.00 0.43 3.84
C ALA A 76 -6.39 0.64 4.44
N LEU A 77 -6.89 1.89 4.47
CA LEU A 77 -8.24 2.21 4.93
C LEU A 77 -9.32 1.66 3.99
N GLN A 78 -9.10 1.69 2.68
CA GLN A 78 -10.04 1.07 1.73
C GLN A 78 -10.04 -0.45 1.88
N ALA A 79 -8.86 -1.05 2.02
CA ALA A 79 -8.74 -2.48 2.32
C ALA A 79 -9.42 -2.84 3.65
N ALA A 80 -9.33 -1.97 4.67
CA ALA A 80 -10.00 -2.16 5.96
C ALA A 80 -11.53 -2.10 5.83
N ALA A 81 -12.06 -1.21 4.98
CA ALA A 81 -13.50 -1.14 4.71
C ALA A 81 -14.04 -2.44 4.07
N ASP A 82 -13.18 -3.18 3.38
CA ASP A 82 -13.56 -4.45 2.74
C ASP A 82 -13.37 -5.70 3.64
N VAL A 83 -12.75 -5.56 4.82
CA VAL A 83 -12.48 -6.71 5.73
C VAL A 83 -13.74 -7.46 6.12
N ARG A 84 -14.83 -6.73 6.35
CA ARG A 84 -16.13 -7.28 6.77
C ARG A 84 -17.02 -7.69 5.61
N LEU A 85 -16.61 -7.38 4.38
CA LEU A 85 -17.36 -7.74 3.19
C LEU A 85 -17.00 -9.16 2.75
N ALA A 86 -17.98 -9.90 2.26
CA ALA A 86 -17.68 -11.20 1.64
C ALA A 86 -16.82 -10.98 0.38
N ALA A 87 -15.60 -11.52 0.37
CA ALA A 87 -14.66 -11.37 -0.74
C ALA A 87 -15.02 -12.31 -1.89
N LEU A 88 -15.39 -11.78 -3.05
CA LEU A 88 -15.84 -12.55 -4.22
C LEU A 88 -14.84 -12.53 -5.39
N ARG A 89 -13.72 -11.81 -5.28
CA ARG A 89 -12.72 -11.68 -6.36
C ARG A 89 -12.15 -13.02 -6.84
N GLY A 90 -12.07 -14.01 -5.96
CA GLY A 90 -11.58 -15.36 -6.26
C GLY A 90 -12.65 -16.37 -6.66
N ALA A 91 -13.94 -16.03 -6.56
CA ALA A 91 -15.04 -16.94 -6.87
C ALA A 91 -15.01 -17.38 -8.35
N ARG A 92 -15.25 -18.66 -8.61
CA ARG A 92 -15.31 -19.25 -9.94
C ARG A 92 -16.66 -19.92 -10.22
N THR A 93 -17.49 -20.08 -9.20
CA THR A 93 -18.82 -20.68 -9.27
C THR A 93 -19.80 -19.92 -8.38
N ILE A 94 -21.12 -20.10 -8.62
CA ILE A 94 -22.15 -19.62 -7.67
C ILE A 94 -21.93 -20.24 -6.29
N GLY A 95 -21.51 -21.50 -6.22
CA GLY A 95 -21.17 -22.16 -4.95
C GLY A 95 -20.09 -21.40 -4.16
N ASP A 96 -19.06 -20.89 -4.82
CA ASP A 96 -18.01 -20.10 -4.17
C ASP A 96 -18.57 -18.76 -3.63
N VAL A 97 -19.45 -18.12 -4.40
CA VAL A 97 -20.14 -16.89 -3.95
C VAL A 97 -20.96 -17.16 -2.69
N LEU A 98 -21.79 -18.21 -2.70
CA LEU A 98 -22.63 -18.58 -1.57
C LEU A 98 -21.80 -18.99 -0.34
N ALA A 99 -20.71 -19.71 -0.54
CA ALA A 99 -19.78 -20.08 0.55
C ALA A 99 -19.13 -18.83 1.18
N ALA A 100 -18.68 -17.87 0.37
CA ALA A 100 -18.11 -16.61 0.86
C ALA A 100 -19.14 -15.76 1.62
N VAL A 101 -20.38 -15.67 1.11
CA VAL A 101 -21.48 -14.96 1.79
C VAL A 101 -21.82 -15.64 3.12
N ARG A 102 -21.92 -16.98 3.14
CA ARG A 102 -22.16 -17.74 4.38
C ARG A 102 -21.06 -17.50 5.41
N ALA A 103 -19.80 -17.58 5.00
CA ALA A 103 -18.67 -17.36 5.90
C ALA A 103 -18.67 -15.95 6.50
N ALA A 104 -18.99 -14.92 5.72
CA ALA A 104 -19.05 -13.54 6.17
C ALA A 104 -20.27 -13.25 7.05
N GLY A 105 -21.39 -13.96 6.86
CA GLY A 105 -22.62 -13.79 7.63
C GLY A 105 -22.72 -14.68 8.88
N PHE A 106 -21.87 -15.69 8.97
CA PHE A 106 -21.91 -16.64 10.09
C PHE A 106 -21.58 -15.94 11.41
N GLY A 107 -22.45 -16.13 12.41
CA GLY A 107 -22.27 -15.52 13.73
C GLY A 107 -22.58 -14.02 13.82
N ARG A 108 -23.03 -13.37 12.72
CA ARG A 108 -23.49 -11.98 12.79
C ARG A 108 -24.86 -11.89 13.49
N PRO A 109 -25.12 -10.80 14.23
CA PRO A 109 -26.46 -10.53 14.79
C PRO A 109 -27.51 -10.37 13.69
N ALA A 110 -28.76 -10.69 13.99
CA ALA A 110 -29.89 -10.67 13.03
C ALA A 110 -30.25 -9.28 12.48
N ASP A 111 -29.84 -8.21 13.15
CA ASP A 111 -30.01 -6.84 12.72
C ASP A 111 -28.89 -6.35 11.78
N ARG A 112 -27.77 -7.07 11.71
CA ARG A 112 -26.61 -6.71 10.89
C ARG A 112 -26.66 -7.36 9.51
N TRP A 113 -26.40 -6.55 8.48
CA TRP A 113 -26.39 -7.01 7.10
C TRP A 113 -25.08 -7.74 6.76
N THR A 114 -25.19 -8.75 5.90
CA THR A 114 -24.06 -9.34 5.19
C THR A 114 -23.99 -8.73 3.80
N VAL A 115 -22.95 -7.96 3.54
CA VAL A 115 -22.72 -7.28 2.26
C VAL A 115 -21.47 -7.83 1.59
N THR A 116 -21.47 -7.98 0.26
CA THR A 116 -20.28 -8.42 -0.48
C THR A 116 -19.45 -7.24 -0.98
N GLY A 117 -18.15 -7.50 -1.21
CA GLY A 117 -17.27 -6.58 -1.93
C GLY A 117 -17.72 -6.37 -3.38
N ARG A 118 -17.28 -5.27 -3.98
CA ARG A 118 -17.69 -4.82 -5.33
C ARG A 118 -16.83 -5.40 -6.46
N ASN A 119 -15.64 -5.89 -6.14
CA ASN A 119 -14.58 -6.20 -7.11
C ASN A 119 -14.71 -7.62 -7.68
N TRP A 120 -15.84 -7.94 -8.30
CA TRP A 120 -16.09 -9.18 -9.00
C TRP A 120 -17.11 -8.98 -10.12
N HIS A 121 -17.21 -9.96 -11.04
CA HIS A 121 -18.16 -9.95 -12.14
C HIS A 121 -18.67 -11.37 -12.40
N GLU A 122 -19.95 -11.53 -12.75
CA GLU A 122 -20.57 -12.83 -13.04
C GLU A 122 -19.89 -13.57 -14.19
N SER A 123 -19.25 -12.87 -15.13
CA SER A 123 -18.50 -13.51 -16.22
C SER A 123 -17.28 -14.32 -15.77
N GLN A 124 -16.80 -14.11 -14.52
CA GLN A 124 -15.75 -14.95 -13.95
C GLN A 124 -16.26 -16.29 -13.42
N LEU A 125 -17.59 -16.42 -13.26
CA LEU A 125 -18.25 -17.63 -12.76
C LEU A 125 -18.54 -18.58 -13.93
N ARG A 126 -18.40 -19.88 -13.67
CA ARG A 126 -18.73 -20.91 -14.65
C ARG A 126 -20.18 -20.83 -15.13
N GLU A 127 -21.10 -20.46 -14.25
CA GLU A 127 -22.53 -20.33 -14.54
C GLU A 127 -22.86 -19.02 -15.29
N GLY A 128 -21.97 -18.05 -15.37
CA GLY A 128 -22.13 -16.80 -16.11
C GLY A 128 -23.32 -15.93 -15.66
N ARG A 129 -23.82 -16.12 -14.43
CA ARG A 129 -24.96 -15.41 -13.86
C ARG A 129 -24.72 -14.97 -12.42
N LEU A 130 -25.61 -14.12 -11.92
CA LEU A 130 -25.69 -13.77 -10.51
C LEU A 130 -26.36 -14.87 -9.69
N PRO A 131 -26.14 -14.94 -8.36
CA PRO A 131 -26.96 -15.74 -7.48
C PRO A 131 -28.41 -15.23 -7.49
N THR A 132 -29.36 -16.13 -7.25
CA THR A 132 -30.77 -15.79 -7.10
C THR A 132 -31.12 -15.46 -5.63
N ARG A 133 -32.26 -14.79 -5.41
CA ARG A 133 -32.80 -14.58 -4.06
C ARG A 133 -32.99 -15.89 -3.30
N ALA A 134 -33.59 -16.90 -3.95
CA ALA A 134 -33.81 -18.21 -3.35
C ALA A 134 -32.51 -18.91 -2.92
N GLU A 135 -31.41 -18.77 -3.70
CA GLU A 135 -30.10 -19.29 -3.32
C GLU A 135 -29.53 -18.54 -2.09
N LEU A 136 -29.76 -17.23 -1.97
CA LEU A 136 -29.34 -16.45 -0.80
C LEU A 136 -30.20 -16.81 0.43
N ASP A 137 -31.51 -16.97 0.29
CA ASP A 137 -32.41 -17.40 1.36
C ASP A 137 -32.06 -18.79 1.91
N ALA A 138 -31.65 -19.70 1.03
CA ALA A 138 -31.22 -21.07 1.38
C ALA A 138 -29.95 -21.08 2.26
N LEU A 139 -29.19 -19.98 2.36
CA LEU A 139 -28.06 -19.88 3.29
C LEU A 139 -28.49 -19.89 4.75
N GLY A 140 -29.73 -19.52 5.08
CA GLY A 140 -30.27 -19.50 6.42
C GLY A 140 -29.56 -18.53 7.35
N LEU A 141 -28.99 -17.46 6.85
CA LEU A 141 -28.29 -16.45 7.66
C LEU A 141 -29.28 -15.68 8.54
N PRO A 142 -28.88 -15.27 9.76
CA PRO A 142 -29.80 -14.59 10.68
C PRO A 142 -30.17 -13.18 10.21
N GLY A 143 -29.24 -12.45 9.60
CA GLY A 143 -29.41 -11.07 9.11
C GLY A 143 -29.65 -10.97 7.60
N PRO A 144 -30.02 -9.77 7.10
CA PRO A 144 -30.22 -9.50 5.69
C PRO A 144 -28.94 -9.68 4.87
N VAL A 145 -29.08 -10.11 3.60
CA VAL A 145 -27.96 -10.34 2.68
C VAL A 145 -28.11 -9.47 1.44
N MET A 146 -26.99 -8.84 1.04
CA MET A 146 -26.86 -8.05 -0.17
C MET A 146 -25.60 -8.46 -0.94
N VAL A 147 -25.77 -9.09 -2.09
CA VAL A 147 -24.66 -9.42 -3.01
C VAL A 147 -24.56 -8.33 -4.06
N ARG A 148 -23.48 -7.56 -4.00
CA ARG A 148 -23.21 -6.44 -4.91
C ARG A 148 -22.35 -6.88 -6.08
N ARG A 149 -22.61 -6.32 -7.25
CA ARG A 149 -21.76 -6.41 -8.43
C ARG A 149 -21.46 -5.00 -8.95
N GLY A 150 -20.25 -4.54 -8.75
CA GLY A 150 -19.93 -3.13 -8.98
C GLY A 150 -20.74 -2.20 -8.07
N SER A 151 -21.06 -1.02 -8.60
CA SER A 151 -21.81 0.00 -7.87
C SER A 151 -23.31 0.04 -8.20
N HIS A 152 -23.70 -0.54 -9.36
CA HIS A 152 -25.00 -0.32 -9.99
C HIS A 152 -25.87 -1.59 -10.07
N LEU A 153 -25.48 -2.66 -9.39
CA LEU A 153 -26.25 -3.90 -9.41
C LEU A 153 -26.11 -4.66 -8.10
N ALA A 154 -27.23 -5.14 -7.55
CA ALA A 154 -27.25 -5.95 -6.34
C ALA A 154 -28.35 -7.01 -6.35
N VAL A 155 -28.11 -8.16 -5.72
CA VAL A 155 -29.12 -9.17 -5.41
C VAL A 155 -29.37 -9.18 -3.92
N LEU A 156 -30.64 -9.20 -3.51
CA LEU A 156 -31.06 -9.21 -2.13
C LEU A 156 -31.69 -10.57 -1.77
N ASP A 157 -31.46 -11.02 -0.53
CA ASP A 157 -32.30 -12.07 0.06
C ASP A 157 -33.68 -11.50 0.44
N SER A 158 -34.62 -12.36 0.86
CA SER A 158 -35.98 -11.96 1.21
C SER A 158 -36.02 -11.02 2.41
N ARG A 159 -35.10 -11.13 3.36
CA ARG A 159 -35.01 -10.23 4.53
C ARG A 159 -34.55 -8.83 4.16
N ALA A 160 -33.55 -8.72 3.29
CA ALA A 160 -33.06 -7.44 2.77
C ALA A 160 -34.13 -6.75 1.92
N ALA A 161 -34.81 -7.51 1.07
CA ALA A 161 -35.91 -7.01 0.24
C ALA A 161 -37.07 -6.49 1.08
N ALA A 162 -37.47 -7.20 2.13
CA ALA A 162 -38.50 -6.76 3.08
C ALA A 162 -38.11 -5.46 3.79
N ARG A 163 -36.84 -5.31 4.23
CA ARG A 163 -36.38 -4.05 4.86
C ARG A 163 -36.30 -2.87 3.88
N LEU A 164 -36.10 -3.14 2.60
CA LEU A 164 -36.10 -2.13 1.54
C LEU A 164 -37.50 -1.82 1.01
N GLU A 165 -38.50 -2.61 1.45
CA GLU A 165 -39.92 -2.51 0.99
C GLU A 165 -40.03 -2.74 -0.51
N THR A 166 -39.22 -3.66 -1.07
CA THR A 166 -39.30 -4.03 -2.49
C THR A 166 -39.78 -5.46 -2.66
N ALA A 167 -40.74 -5.65 -3.53
CA ALA A 167 -41.27 -6.97 -3.88
C ALA A 167 -40.57 -7.60 -5.10
N GLU A 168 -39.66 -6.85 -5.76
CA GLU A 168 -39.00 -7.31 -6.98
C GLU A 168 -38.08 -8.50 -6.72
N ASP A 169 -38.28 -9.62 -7.44
CA ASP A 169 -37.45 -10.82 -7.40
C ASP A 169 -36.34 -10.80 -8.47
N ARG A 170 -35.99 -9.62 -8.93
CA ARG A 170 -34.88 -9.40 -9.88
C ARG A 170 -33.75 -8.61 -9.22
N PRO A 171 -32.53 -8.67 -9.77
CA PRO A 171 -31.44 -7.82 -9.28
C PRO A 171 -31.81 -6.34 -9.32
N LEU A 172 -31.46 -5.60 -8.26
CA LEU A 172 -31.62 -4.15 -8.21
C LEU A 172 -30.63 -3.51 -9.18
N THR A 173 -31.15 -2.60 -10.01
CA THR A 173 -30.37 -1.75 -10.93
C THR A 173 -30.57 -0.26 -10.65
N ASP A 174 -31.42 0.09 -9.71
CA ASP A 174 -31.70 1.46 -9.28
C ASP A 174 -30.67 1.87 -8.22
N ASP A 175 -29.84 2.84 -8.55
CA ASP A 175 -28.77 3.35 -7.68
C ASP A 175 -29.32 3.94 -6.38
N ALA A 176 -30.49 4.56 -6.39
CA ALA A 176 -31.12 5.13 -5.20
C ALA A 176 -31.57 4.03 -4.23
N LEU A 177 -32.12 2.92 -4.74
CA LEU A 177 -32.47 1.76 -3.93
C LEU A 177 -31.22 1.04 -3.39
N ILE A 178 -30.15 0.93 -4.18
CA ILE A 178 -28.87 0.37 -3.74
C ILE A 178 -28.28 1.24 -2.62
N ALA A 179 -28.30 2.57 -2.78
CA ALA A 179 -27.84 3.50 -1.75
C ALA A 179 -28.69 3.40 -0.47
N LYS A 180 -30.04 3.29 -0.59
CA LYS A 180 -30.95 3.07 0.54
C LYS A 180 -30.63 1.76 1.27
N ALA A 181 -30.39 0.66 0.54
CA ALA A 181 -30.00 -0.63 1.13
C ALA A 181 -28.69 -0.53 1.90
N LEU A 182 -27.66 0.16 1.37
CA LEU A 182 -26.39 0.40 2.05
C LEU A 182 -26.56 1.26 3.30
N ALA A 183 -27.42 2.28 3.25
CA ALA A 183 -27.73 3.11 4.41
C ALA A 183 -28.42 2.28 5.52
N LEU A 184 -29.34 1.39 5.15
CA LEU A 184 -29.98 0.44 6.09
C LEU A 184 -29.00 -0.58 6.65
N ALA A 185 -28.02 -1.03 5.86
CA ALA A 185 -26.95 -1.90 6.35
C ALA A 185 -26.09 -1.21 7.42
N GLY A 186 -26.05 0.11 7.39
CA GLY A 186 -25.34 0.95 8.34
C GLY A 186 -23.82 0.92 8.15
N PRO A 187 -23.11 2.03 8.41
CA PRO A 187 -21.67 2.03 8.43
C PRO A 187 -21.15 1.22 9.62
N PRO A 188 -19.93 0.67 9.52
CA PRO A 188 -19.27 0.08 10.69
C PRO A 188 -19.05 1.16 11.77
N THR A 189 -19.14 0.75 13.03
CA THR A 189 -18.84 1.63 14.17
C THR A 189 -17.36 2.06 14.15
N VAL A 190 -17.01 3.13 14.86
CA VAL A 190 -15.60 3.57 14.99
C VAL A 190 -14.72 2.45 15.58
N GLN A 191 -15.24 1.67 16.54
CA GLN A 191 -14.54 0.51 17.09
C GLN A 191 -14.29 -0.55 16.00
N GLU A 192 -15.32 -0.91 15.23
CA GLU A 192 -15.19 -1.87 14.13
C GLU A 192 -14.19 -1.40 13.06
N ARG A 193 -14.25 -0.14 12.64
CA ARG A 193 -13.28 0.45 11.69
C ARG A 193 -11.85 0.37 12.21
N ARG A 194 -11.63 0.58 13.51
CA ARG A 194 -10.31 0.48 14.14
C ARG A 194 -9.79 -0.97 14.15
N GLU A 195 -10.64 -1.94 14.49
CA GLU A 195 -10.27 -3.37 14.47
C GLU A 195 -9.98 -3.85 13.04
N ASP A 196 -10.75 -3.39 12.05
CA ASP A 196 -10.54 -3.71 10.64
C ASP A 196 -9.21 -3.15 10.13
N LEU A 197 -8.90 -1.90 10.49
CA LEU A 197 -7.62 -1.28 10.17
C LEU A 197 -6.46 -2.05 10.82
N ALA A 198 -6.56 -2.41 12.10
CA ALA A 198 -5.55 -3.21 12.79
C ALA A 198 -5.34 -4.57 12.09
N THR A 199 -6.42 -5.20 11.64
CA THR A 199 -6.38 -6.46 10.88
C THR A 199 -5.62 -6.31 9.57
N VAL A 200 -5.91 -5.26 8.80
CA VAL A 200 -5.20 -5.00 7.54
C VAL A 200 -3.72 -4.71 7.78
N LEU A 201 -3.40 -3.85 8.74
CA LEU A 201 -2.01 -3.54 9.06
C LEU A 201 -1.23 -4.79 9.51
N GLY A 202 -1.87 -5.71 10.25
CA GLY A 202 -1.29 -7.00 10.60
C GLY A 202 -1.05 -7.90 9.38
N ARG A 203 -1.98 -7.92 8.41
CA ARG A 203 -1.78 -8.63 7.14
C ARG A 203 -0.63 -8.04 6.31
N LEU A 204 -0.47 -6.73 6.30
CA LEU A 204 0.64 -6.06 5.63
C LEU A 204 1.98 -6.39 6.29
N ALA A 205 2.02 -6.48 7.64
CA ALA A 205 3.20 -6.94 8.36
C ALA A 205 3.58 -8.39 7.98
N ALA A 206 2.58 -9.26 7.76
CA ALA A 206 2.80 -10.64 7.30
C ALA A 206 3.36 -10.72 5.87
N LEU A 207 3.27 -9.64 5.10
CA LEU A 207 3.90 -9.51 3.77
C LEU A 207 5.31 -8.90 3.82
N GLY A 208 5.89 -8.75 5.01
CA GLY A 208 7.25 -8.20 5.21
C GLY A 208 7.31 -6.67 5.22
N LEU A 209 6.17 -5.97 5.18
CA LEU A 209 6.14 -4.52 5.31
C LEU A 209 6.42 -4.10 6.75
N THR A 210 7.25 -3.08 6.90
CA THR A 210 7.58 -2.43 8.18
C THR A 210 7.12 -0.98 8.24
N SER A 211 6.96 -0.38 7.06
CA SER A 211 6.44 0.99 6.93
C SER A 211 5.51 1.09 5.72
N ILE A 212 4.50 1.96 5.84
CA ILE A 212 3.57 2.30 4.76
C ILE A 212 3.38 3.81 4.68
N ARG A 213 2.99 4.31 3.49
CA ARG A 213 2.40 5.64 3.36
C ARG A 213 0.95 5.50 2.88
N GLU A 214 0.00 5.74 3.78
CA GLU A 214 -1.43 5.83 3.46
C GLU A 214 -1.69 7.05 2.59
N ALA A 215 -2.27 6.82 1.42
CA ALA A 215 -2.33 7.83 0.35
C ALA A 215 -3.53 8.78 0.44
N GLY A 216 -4.08 8.96 1.62
CA GLY A 216 -5.09 9.98 1.87
C GLY A 216 -6.00 9.67 3.03
N VAL A 217 -5.94 10.51 4.07
CA VAL A 217 -6.81 10.43 5.25
C VAL A 217 -7.59 11.74 5.44
N ASP A 218 -8.78 11.62 6.01
CA ASP A 218 -9.51 12.71 6.65
C ASP A 218 -9.31 12.71 8.18
N ALA A 219 -10.00 13.62 8.89
CA ALA A 219 -9.88 13.75 10.34
C ALA A 219 -10.30 12.48 11.10
N ALA A 220 -11.42 11.88 10.71
CA ALA A 220 -11.93 10.68 11.38
C ALA A 220 -11.04 9.45 11.11
N GLU A 221 -10.47 9.36 9.92
CA GLU A 221 -9.53 8.32 9.52
C GLU A 221 -8.18 8.47 10.23
N LEU A 222 -7.67 9.71 10.35
CA LEU A 222 -6.48 9.99 11.15
C LEU A 222 -6.64 9.56 12.61
N ASP A 223 -7.84 9.77 13.19
CA ASP A 223 -8.11 9.39 14.59
C ASP A 223 -8.13 7.87 14.79
N LEU A 224 -8.42 7.06 13.76
CA LEU A 224 -8.26 5.60 13.82
C LEU A 224 -6.79 5.21 14.01
N PHE A 225 -5.88 5.80 13.23
CA PHE A 225 -4.44 5.56 13.37
C PHE A 225 -3.89 6.05 14.72
N ARG A 226 -4.31 7.23 15.17
CA ARG A 226 -3.94 7.77 16.48
C ARG A 226 -4.37 6.84 17.61
N ALA A 227 -5.61 6.36 17.57
CA ALA A 227 -6.12 5.45 18.59
C ALA A 227 -5.34 4.13 18.64
N LEU A 228 -4.96 3.56 17.48
CA LEU A 228 -4.10 2.37 17.44
C LEU A 228 -2.70 2.63 17.99
N ARG A 229 -2.10 3.78 17.65
CA ARG A 229 -0.80 4.20 18.18
C ARG A 229 -0.83 4.33 19.70
N ASP A 230 -1.81 5.07 20.22
CA ASP A 230 -1.94 5.36 21.66
C ASP A 230 -2.19 4.09 22.49
N GLN A 231 -2.81 3.07 21.88
CA GLN A 231 -2.98 1.74 22.45
C GLN A 231 -1.76 0.82 22.28
N GLY A 232 -0.69 1.27 21.63
CA GLY A 232 0.47 0.43 21.31
C GLY A 232 0.17 -0.69 20.30
N ARG A 233 -0.93 -0.59 19.56
CA ARG A 233 -1.44 -1.60 18.62
C ARG A 233 -1.12 -1.28 17.15
N LEU A 234 -0.36 -0.23 16.87
CA LEU A 234 0.10 0.08 15.51
C LEU A 234 1.29 -0.83 15.17
N PRO A 235 1.12 -1.83 14.29
CA PRO A 235 2.19 -2.80 14.01
C PRO A 235 3.26 -2.24 13.07
N LEU A 236 2.88 -1.31 12.19
CA LEU A 236 3.74 -0.71 11.19
C LEU A 236 3.99 0.76 11.50
N ARG A 237 5.05 1.31 10.92
CA ARG A 237 5.22 2.75 10.84
C ARG A 237 4.34 3.29 9.73
N CYS A 238 3.53 4.29 10.05
CA CYS A 238 2.54 4.85 9.14
C CYS A 238 2.83 6.32 8.87
N ASP A 239 3.17 6.64 7.64
CA ASP A 239 3.18 7.98 7.10
C ASP A 239 1.84 8.25 6.43
N LEU A 240 1.21 9.36 6.71
CA LEU A 240 -0.12 9.69 6.20
C LEU A 240 -0.07 10.94 5.34
N LEU A 241 -0.85 10.96 4.27
CA LEU A 241 -1.15 12.17 3.51
C LEU A 241 -2.56 12.65 3.85
N TRP A 242 -2.73 13.95 4.04
CA TRP A 242 -4.04 14.57 4.21
C TRP A 242 -4.75 14.69 2.87
N ARG A 243 -5.94 14.14 2.74
CA ARG A 243 -6.66 14.08 1.48
C ARG A 243 -7.41 15.37 1.18
N VAL A 244 -7.18 15.94 0.00
CA VAL A 244 -8.10 16.84 -0.68
C VAL A 244 -9.04 15.97 -1.50
N ALA A 245 -10.35 16.14 -1.32
CA ALA A 245 -11.33 15.33 -2.03
C ALA A 245 -11.22 15.56 -3.54
N GLU A 246 -11.35 14.47 -4.32
CA GLU A 246 -11.33 14.53 -5.77
C GLU A 246 -12.47 15.43 -6.30
N GLY A 247 -12.17 16.31 -7.23
CA GLY A 247 -13.15 17.24 -7.80
C GLY A 247 -13.49 18.45 -6.92
N SER A 248 -12.76 18.67 -5.82
CA SER A 248 -12.93 19.89 -5.02
C SER A 248 -12.50 21.12 -5.82
N ASP A 249 -13.33 22.17 -5.79
CA ASP A 249 -12.91 23.48 -6.25
C ASP A 249 -11.79 24.07 -5.37
N PRO A 250 -11.06 25.10 -5.84
CA PRO A 250 -9.90 25.62 -5.11
C PRO A 250 -10.18 26.15 -3.71
N ASP A 251 -11.36 26.70 -3.45
CA ASP A 251 -11.71 27.25 -2.15
C ASP A 251 -12.02 26.12 -1.17
N SER A 252 -12.86 25.15 -1.56
CA SER A 252 -13.08 23.91 -0.80
C SER A 252 -11.77 23.15 -0.51
N ALA A 253 -10.88 23.06 -1.49
CA ALA A 253 -9.58 22.41 -1.32
C ALA A 253 -8.72 23.14 -0.27
N ARG A 254 -8.71 24.49 -0.29
CA ARG A 254 -8.00 25.29 0.74
C ARG A 254 -8.58 25.10 2.13
N GLU A 255 -9.91 25.09 2.26
CA GLU A 255 -10.58 24.81 3.54
C GLU A 255 -10.21 23.43 4.09
N GLN A 256 -10.22 22.39 3.23
CA GLN A 256 -9.80 21.04 3.61
C GLN A 256 -8.34 21.01 4.06
N ILE A 257 -7.43 21.70 3.38
CA ILE A 257 -6.03 21.79 3.79
C ILE A 257 -5.87 22.60 5.10
N ALA A 258 -6.63 23.69 5.28
CA ALA A 258 -6.63 24.47 6.51
C ALA A 258 -7.11 23.64 7.71
N ALA A 259 -8.07 22.73 7.50
CA ALA A 259 -8.56 21.79 8.52
C ALA A 259 -7.54 20.70 8.88
N MET A 260 -6.49 20.49 8.07
CA MET A 260 -5.43 19.54 8.38
C MET A 260 -4.81 19.88 9.75
N PRO A 261 -4.74 18.93 10.69
CA PRO A 261 -4.00 19.15 11.93
C PRO A 261 -2.55 19.54 11.64
N ARG A 262 -1.95 20.33 12.51
CA ARG A 262 -0.50 20.57 12.38
C ARG A 262 0.21 19.22 12.46
N PRO A 263 1.22 18.98 11.59
CA PRO A 263 2.04 17.79 11.73
C PRO A 263 2.50 17.63 13.18
N GLY A 264 2.35 16.43 13.72
CA GLY A 264 2.88 16.09 15.03
C GLY A 264 4.41 16.17 15.05
N PRO A 265 5.05 15.77 16.17
CA PRO A 265 6.50 15.73 16.25
C PRO A 265 7.07 14.97 15.04
N ALA A 266 8.08 15.54 14.38
CA ALA A 266 8.73 14.91 13.22
C ALA A 266 9.45 13.61 13.61
N ASP A 267 9.65 13.40 14.89
CA ASP A 267 10.32 12.28 15.52
C ASP A 267 9.35 11.20 16.05
N ASP A 268 8.02 11.32 15.86
CA ASP A 268 7.13 10.21 16.20
C ASP A 268 7.54 8.98 15.37
N PRO A 269 8.00 7.89 16.03
CA PRO A 269 8.59 6.78 15.32
C PRO A 269 7.56 5.91 14.58
N TYR A 270 6.26 6.06 14.87
CA TYR A 270 5.22 5.17 14.35
C TYR A 270 4.14 5.87 13.53
N LEU A 271 3.87 7.15 13.75
CA LEU A 271 2.77 7.85 13.08
C LEU A 271 3.15 9.28 12.71
N ARG A 272 3.18 9.60 11.42
CA ARG A 272 3.48 10.95 10.93
C ARG A 272 2.43 11.40 9.91
N LEU A 273 2.00 12.64 10.00
CA LEU A 273 1.23 13.30 8.95
C LEU A 273 2.22 14.12 8.11
N THR A 274 2.50 13.65 6.87
CA THR A 274 3.70 14.08 6.14
C THR A 274 3.45 15.01 4.97
N GLY A 275 2.21 15.18 4.55
CA GLY A 275 1.89 16.02 3.40
C GLY A 275 0.41 15.98 3.04
N VAL A 276 0.11 16.55 1.88
CA VAL A 276 -1.24 16.59 1.30
C VAL A 276 -1.31 15.67 0.09
N LYS A 277 -2.46 15.03 -0.15
CA LYS A 277 -2.79 14.28 -1.36
C LYS A 277 -3.78 15.07 -2.20
N ALA A 278 -3.46 15.26 -3.48
CA ALA A 278 -4.34 15.85 -4.49
C ALA A 278 -4.46 14.96 -5.73
N PHE A 279 -5.49 15.17 -6.54
CA PHE A 279 -5.79 14.38 -7.74
C PHE A 279 -5.85 15.29 -8.96
N VAL A 280 -5.09 14.96 -10.01
CA VAL A 280 -4.93 15.82 -11.19
C VAL A 280 -5.58 15.23 -12.43
N ASP A 281 -5.52 13.91 -12.58
CA ASP A 281 -6.21 13.21 -13.67
C ASP A 281 -6.90 11.93 -13.17
N GLY A 282 -7.40 11.14 -14.10
CA GLY A 282 -8.11 9.92 -13.81
C GLY A 282 -7.22 8.67 -13.79
N ARG A 283 -7.88 7.51 -13.99
CA ARG A 283 -7.25 6.19 -14.05
C ARG A 283 -6.75 5.91 -15.47
N ILE A 284 -6.34 4.67 -15.76
CA ILE A 284 -5.83 4.26 -17.08
C ILE A 284 -6.76 4.66 -18.23
N ALA A 285 -8.08 4.46 -18.09
CA ALA A 285 -9.05 4.72 -19.14
C ALA A 285 -9.30 6.22 -19.40
N ASP A 286 -9.15 7.05 -18.39
CA ASP A 286 -9.40 8.49 -18.39
C ASP A 286 -8.15 9.30 -17.96
N ALA A 287 -6.97 8.72 -18.14
CA ALA A 287 -5.70 9.39 -17.91
C ALA A 287 -5.46 10.55 -18.89
N ALA A 288 -4.87 11.63 -18.40
CA ALA A 288 -4.51 12.78 -19.22
C ALA A 288 -3.24 12.51 -20.03
N ILE A 289 -3.38 11.71 -21.10
CA ILE A 289 -2.33 11.41 -22.08
C ILE A 289 -2.42 12.37 -23.28
N ASP A 290 -1.39 12.41 -24.13
CA ASP A 290 -1.45 13.18 -25.37
C ASP A 290 -2.57 12.67 -26.29
N GLY A 291 -3.43 13.59 -26.72
CA GLY A 291 -4.65 13.30 -27.47
C GLY A 291 -5.93 13.21 -26.62
N ALA A 292 -5.83 13.12 -25.28
CA ALA A 292 -6.99 13.20 -24.41
C ALA A 292 -7.55 14.64 -24.36
N GLY A 293 -8.87 14.76 -24.22
CA GLY A 293 -9.54 16.05 -24.05
C GLY A 293 -9.35 16.66 -22.65
N PRO A 294 -9.89 17.87 -22.42
CA PRO A 294 -9.79 18.55 -21.13
C PRO A 294 -10.51 17.81 -19.99
N GLU A 295 -11.49 16.99 -20.31
CA GLU A 295 -12.26 16.15 -19.35
C GLU A 295 -11.41 15.08 -18.65
N ALA A 296 -10.23 14.76 -19.18
CA ALA A 296 -9.28 13.86 -18.55
C ALA A 296 -8.62 14.48 -17.30
N PHE A 297 -8.67 15.79 -17.16
CA PHE A 297 -8.15 16.49 -15.98
C PHE A 297 -9.23 16.68 -14.92
N ARG A 298 -8.87 16.45 -13.65
CA ARG A 298 -9.69 16.76 -12.47
C ARG A 298 -9.47 18.19 -11.97
N LEU A 299 -8.33 18.78 -12.34
CA LEU A 299 -7.93 20.14 -11.98
C LEU A 299 -7.31 20.82 -13.21
N THR A 300 -7.56 22.10 -13.36
CA THR A 300 -6.81 22.96 -14.27
C THR A 300 -5.49 23.42 -13.62
N PRO A 301 -4.51 23.94 -14.38
CA PRO A 301 -3.30 24.52 -13.80
C PRO A 301 -3.57 25.66 -12.81
N GLY A 302 -4.63 26.46 -13.04
CA GLY A 302 -5.05 27.55 -12.16
C GLY A 302 -5.60 27.06 -10.82
N GLU A 303 -6.29 25.92 -10.83
CA GLU A 303 -6.84 25.29 -9.61
C GLU A 303 -5.77 24.50 -8.83
N LEU A 304 -4.83 23.88 -9.53
CA LEU A 304 -3.73 23.14 -8.88
C LEU A 304 -2.78 24.05 -8.10
N TRP A 305 -2.48 25.25 -8.63
CA TRP A 305 -1.51 26.15 -8.01
C TRP A 305 -1.85 26.57 -6.57
N PRO A 306 -3.09 27.04 -6.25
CA PRO A 306 -3.48 27.32 -4.86
C PRO A 306 -3.35 26.11 -3.93
N ILE A 307 -3.69 24.92 -4.41
CA ILE A 307 -3.58 23.66 -3.63
C ILE A 307 -2.12 23.39 -3.28
N VAL A 308 -1.22 23.46 -4.27
CA VAL A 308 0.22 23.24 -4.06
C VAL A 308 0.79 24.25 -3.07
N THR A 309 0.46 25.54 -3.22
CA THR A 309 0.99 26.57 -2.33
C THR A 309 0.51 26.42 -0.90
N GLU A 310 -0.77 26.10 -0.69
CA GLU A 310 -1.32 25.94 0.65
C GLU A 310 -0.80 24.65 1.32
N ALA A 311 -0.71 23.53 0.57
CA ALA A 311 -0.12 22.30 1.06
C ALA A 311 1.32 22.50 1.55
N LEU A 312 2.14 23.22 0.78
CA LEU A 312 3.53 23.49 1.15
C LEU A 312 3.65 24.39 2.39
N ARG A 313 2.78 25.40 2.51
CA ARG A 313 2.74 26.26 3.71
C ARG A 313 2.32 25.48 4.96
N ARG A 314 1.39 24.52 4.79
CA ARG A 314 0.79 23.78 5.92
C ARG A 314 1.66 22.63 6.40
N SER A 315 2.24 21.84 5.48
CA SER A 315 2.93 20.59 5.78
C SER A 315 4.33 20.46 5.21
N GLY A 316 4.71 21.34 4.29
CA GLY A 316 6.00 21.26 3.59
C GLY A 316 6.10 20.11 2.58
N GLY A 317 4.99 19.39 2.27
CA GLY A 317 4.99 18.28 1.33
C GLY A 317 3.64 18.06 0.66
N ILE A 318 3.67 17.52 -0.57
CA ILE A 318 2.48 17.20 -1.33
C ILE A 318 2.76 16.02 -2.28
N GLY A 319 1.79 15.08 -2.38
CA GLY A 319 1.73 14.03 -3.39
C GLY A 319 0.55 14.27 -4.34
N CYS A 320 0.82 14.44 -5.63
CA CYS A 320 -0.22 14.61 -6.64
C CYS A 320 -0.36 13.34 -7.48
N HIS A 321 -1.58 12.79 -7.52
CA HIS A 321 -1.97 11.75 -8.46
C HIS A 321 -1.85 12.28 -9.88
N ALA A 322 -1.02 11.64 -10.70
CA ALA A 322 -0.81 11.96 -12.09
C ALA A 322 -0.39 10.70 -12.86
N VAL A 323 -1.33 10.13 -13.60
CA VAL A 323 -1.16 8.88 -14.34
C VAL A 323 -0.62 9.12 -15.75
N GLY A 324 -1.25 10.03 -16.48
CA GLY A 324 -0.88 10.38 -17.85
C GLY A 324 0.23 11.42 -17.94
N ASP A 325 1.02 11.39 -19.03
CA ASP A 325 2.17 12.30 -19.24
C ASP A 325 1.77 13.79 -19.18
N ARG A 326 0.57 14.15 -19.63
CA ARG A 326 0.09 15.54 -19.56
C ARG A 326 -0.18 15.97 -18.13
N ALA A 327 -0.75 15.09 -17.29
CA ALA A 327 -0.93 15.35 -15.88
C ALA A 327 0.42 15.44 -15.16
N VAL A 328 1.36 14.54 -15.45
CA VAL A 328 2.73 14.58 -14.92
C VAL A 328 3.39 15.91 -15.27
N ARG A 329 3.28 16.39 -16.50
CA ARG A 329 3.82 17.71 -16.92
C ARG A 329 3.19 18.86 -16.14
N MET A 330 1.86 18.85 -16.00
CA MET A 330 1.15 19.92 -15.27
C MET A 330 1.56 19.98 -13.79
N VAL A 331 1.67 18.83 -13.13
CA VAL A 331 2.18 18.77 -11.75
C VAL A 331 3.61 19.25 -11.66
N LEU A 332 4.46 18.82 -12.59
CA LEU A 332 5.87 19.23 -12.63
C LEU A 332 6.02 20.74 -12.85
N ASP A 333 5.19 21.35 -13.71
CA ASP A 333 5.17 22.82 -13.90
C ASP A 333 4.83 23.55 -12.61
N ALA A 334 3.80 23.10 -11.89
CA ALA A 334 3.42 23.66 -10.59
C ALA A 334 4.53 23.50 -9.54
N TYR A 335 5.19 22.34 -9.51
CA TYR A 335 6.29 22.06 -8.57
C TYR A 335 7.54 22.88 -8.89
N GLN A 336 7.92 23.02 -10.17
CA GLN A 336 9.04 23.87 -10.58
C GLN A 336 8.78 25.36 -10.25
N ARG A 337 7.53 25.81 -10.43
CA ARG A 337 7.11 27.15 -9.99
C ARG A 337 7.22 27.33 -8.48
N ALA A 338 6.83 26.32 -7.70
CA ALA A 338 6.93 26.37 -6.23
C ALA A 338 8.39 26.41 -5.74
N LEU A 339 9.27 25.64 -6.38
CA LEU A 339 10.72 25.65 -6.12
C LEU A 339 11.32 27.02 -6.45
N ALA A 340 11.00 27.58 -7.61
CA ALA A 340 11.47 28.90 -8.05
C ALA A 340 10.98 30.02 -7.12
N ALA A 341 9.78 29.89 -6.55
CA ALA A 341 9.21 30.80 -5.57
C ALA A 341 9.75 30.61 -4.13
N GLY A 342 10.63 29.62 -3.89
CA GLY A 342 11.19 29.32 -2.56
C GLY A 342 10.17 28.72 -1.59
N LEU A 343 9.02 28.23 -2.07
CA LEU A 343 7.96 27.63 -1.23
C LEU A 343 8.31 26.22 -0.77
N ALA A 344 9.10 25.48 -1.53
CA ALA A 344 9.60 24.16 -1.17
C ALA A 344 11.12 24.22 -0.93
N ARG A 345 11.58 23.81 0.26
CA ARG A 345 13.00 23.77 0.61
C ARG A 345 13.68 22.47 0.16
N ASP A 346 12.92 21.38 0.18
CA ASP A 346 13.36 20.05 -0.27
C ASP A 346 12.49 19.60 -1.44
N PRO A 347 13.04 19.56 -2.67
CA PRO A 347 12.30 19.08 -3.83
C PRO A 347 11.84 17.62 -3.70
N GLY A 348 12.50 16.81 -2.86
CA GLY A 348 12.09 15.44 -2.57
C GLY A 348 10.74 15.31 -1.87
N ARG A 349 10.24 16.39 -1.25
CA ARG A 349 8.92 16.46 -0.61
C ARG A 349 7.79 16.76 -1.60
N LEU A 350 8.13 17.09 -2.83
CA LEU A 350 7.22 17.23 -3.96
C LEU A 350 7.16 15.88 -4.68
N VAL A 351 6.06 15.15 -4.53
CA VAL A 351 5.95 13.77 -5.02
C VAL A 351 4.92 13.71 -6.15
N ILE A 352 5.30 13.13 -7.28
CA ILE A 352 4.35 12.72 -8.31
C ILE A 352 4.02 11.26 -8.05
N GLU A 353 2.74 10.99 -7.83
CA GLU A 353 2.21 9.66 -7.61
C GLU A 353 1.88 9.02 -8.97
N HIS A 354 2.24 7.77 -9.15
CA HIS A 354 2.04 6.92 -10.32
C HIS A 354 3.02 7.16 -11.47
N ALA A 355 2.91 8.25 -12.21
CA ALA A 355 3.71 8.54 -13.42
C ALA A 355 3.79 7.34 -14.38
N LEU A 356 2.61 6.70 -14.65
CA LEU A 356 2.55 5.45 -15.41
C LEU A 356 2.82 5.65 -16.90
N ASP A 357 2.39 6.78 -17.49
CA ASP A 357 2.85 7.25 -18.79
C ASP A 357 3.75 8.48 -18.58
N CYS A 358 5.00 8.38 -18.95
CA CYS A 358 5.94 9.47 -18.81
C CYS A 358 6.92 9.48 -20.00
N ALA A 359 6.82 10.51 -20.81
CA ALA A 359 7.62 10.64 -22.04
C ALA A 359 9.09 11.04 -21.72
N PRO A 360 10.06 10.70 -22.58
CA PRO A 360 11.47 11.01 -22.34
C PRO A 360 11.78 12.50 -22.05
N PRO A 361 11.13 13.49 -22.68
CA PRO A 361 11.33 14.90 -22.32
C PRO A 361 10.90 15.21 -20.89
N THR A 362 9.76 14.64 -20.44
CA THR A 362 9.24 14.79 -19.07
C THR A 362 10.19 14.14 -18.07
N ILE A 363 10.73 12.95 -18.38
CA ILE A 363 11.72 12.26 -17.54
C ILE A 363 12.98 13.12 -17.33
N ARG A 364 13.50 13.76 -18.38
CA ARG A 364 14.66 14.66 -18.25
C ARG A 364 14.37 15.86 -17.34
N ARG A 365 13.16 16.43 -17.44
CA ARG A 365 12.73 17.54 -16.57
C ARG A 365 12.59 17.10 -15.11
N LEU A 366 12.06 15.90 -14.86
CA LEU A 366 11.97 15.30 -13.51
C LEU A 366 13.37 15.17 -12.89
N ALA A 367 14.32 14.60 -13.64
CA ALA A 367 15.70 14.44 -13.17
C ALA A 367 16.35 15.78 -12.78
N ALA A 368 16.16 16.81 -13.62
CA ALA A 368 16.72 18.15 -13.38
C ALA A 368 16.07 18.88 -12.19
N SER A 369 14.82 18.56 -11.84
CA SER A 369 14.07 19.24 -10.80
C SER A 369 14.33 18.72 -9.38
N GLY A 370 14.80 17.48 -9.24
CA GLY A 370 14.92 16.79 -7.95
C GLY A 370 13.59 16.36 -7.32
N VAL A 371 12.47 16.53 -8.03
CA VAL A 371 11.13 16.07 -7.62
C VAL A 371 11.14 14.54 -7.55
N SER A 372 10.41 13.98 -6.59
CA SER A 372 10.32 12.52 -6.39
C SER A 372 9.15 11.91 -7.16
N VAL A 373 9.29 10.66 -7.55
CA VAL A 373 8.23 9.82 -8.13
C VAL A 373 7.97 8.63 -7.21
N SER A 374 6.74 8.48 -6.76
CA SER A 374 6.23 7.24 -6.16
C SER A 374 5.57 6.43 -7.27
N ALA A 375 6.28 5.44 -7.78
CA ALA A 375 5.81 4.62 -8.90
C ALA A 375 4.98 3.42 -8.40
N HIS A 376 3.92 3.08 -9.16
CA HIS A 376 3.01 1.98 -8.79
C HIS A 376 2.92 0.95 -9.93
N PRO A 377 3.97 0.19 -10.18
CA PRO A 377 4.01 -0.78 -11.28
C PRO A 377 2.97 -1.90 -11.12
N GLY A 378 2.50 -2.17 -9.89
CA GLY A 378 1.41 -3.09 -9.61
C GLY A 378 0.11 -2.78 -10.36
N ILE A 379 -0.16 -1.49 -10.65
CA ILE A 379 -1.31 -1.07 -11.48
C ILE A 379 -1.17 -1.62 -12.91
N VAL A 380 0.03 -1.50 -13.50
CA VAL A 380 0.30 -1.99 -14.85
C VAL A 380 0.23 -3.52 -14.90
N TYR A 381 0.69 -4.20 -13.85
CA TYR A 381 0.52 -5.66 -13.71
C TYR A 381 -0.96 -6.05 -13.77
N GLU A 382 -1.78 -5.44 -12.94
CA GLU A 382 -3.19 -5.79 -12.75
C GLU A 382 -4.03 -5.45 -14.00
N PHE A 383 -3.77 -4.29 -14.62
CA PHE A 383 -4.58 -3.72 -15.69
C PHE A 383 -3.84 -3.67 -17.03
N ALA A 384 -2.97 -4.66 -17.30
CA ALA A 384 -2.17 -4.71 -18.53
C ALA A 384 -3.01 -4.62 -19.80
N ASP A 385 -4.18 -5.26 -19.85
CA ASP A 385 -5.07 -5.26 -21.01
C ASP A 385 -5.76 -3.90 -21.19
N ASP A 386 -6.12 -3.23 -20.10
CA ASP A 386 -6.67 -1.87 -20.17
C ASP A 386 -5.62 -0.86 -20.63
N VAL A 387 -4.37 -0.99 -20.18
CA VAL A 387 -3.24 -0.20 -20.68
C VAL A 387 -3.08 -0.40 -22.21
N ARG A 388 -3.09 -1.65 -22.69
CA ARG A 388 -2.99 -1.93 -24.14
C ARG A 388 -4.16 -1.33 -24.92
N ARG A 389 -5.38 -1.48 -24.39
CA ARG A 389 -6.63 -1.02 -25.02
C ARG A 389 -6.71 0.50 -25.10
N HIS A 390 -6.46 1.19 -24.00
CA HIS A 390 -6.68 2.64 -23.91
C HIS A 390 -5.47 3.47 -24.38
N TRP A 391 -4.25 2.95 -24.23
CA TRP A 391 -3.04 3.71 -24.53
C TRP A 391 -2.38 3.29 -25.85
N GLY A 392 -2.76 2.14 -26.42
CA GLY A 392 -2.15 1.59 -27.62
C GLY A 392 -0.75 1.02 -27.37
N ALA A 393 -0.23 0.29 -28.38
CA ALA A 393 1.01 -0.46 -28.26
C ALA A 393 2.25 0.40 -27.91
N GLY A 394 2.35 1.59 -28.47
CA GLY A 394 3.50 2.47 -28.27
C GLY A 394 3.66 2.97 -26.83
N ARG A 395 2.57 3.34 -26.16
CA ARG A 395 2.58 3.74 -24.74
C ARG A 395 2.67 2.51 -23.82
N ALA A 396 1.93 1.45 -24.14
CA ALA A 396 2.01 0.20 -23.37
C ALA A 396 3.43 -0.37 -23.32
N ALA A 397 4.23 -0.21 -24.37
CA ALA A 397 5.63 -0.65 -24.40
C ALA A 397 6.54 0.10 -23.40
N ARG A 398 6.13 1.28 -22.90
CA ARG A 398 6.87 2.05 -21.90
C ARG A 398 6.07 2.33 -20.64
N ALA A 399 4.94 1.68 -20.42
CA ALA A 399 4.11 1.86 -19.23
C ALA A 399 4.90 1.57 -17.94
N ALA A 400 4.76 2.43 -16.93
CA ALA A 400 5.58 2.48 -15.72
C ALA A 400 7.09 2.45 -16.06
N PRO A 401 7.67 3.58 -16.55
CA PRO A 401 9.00 3.65 -17.16
C PRO A 401 10.13 3.65 -16.11
N LEU A 402 10.17 2.63 -15.28
CA LEU A 402 11.10 2.53 -14.14
C LEU A 402 12.56 2.60 -14.55
N ARG A 403 12.95 1.83 -15.58
CA ARG A 403 14.33 1.81 -16.07
C ARG A 403 14.76 3.19 -16.57
N ASP A 404 13.90 3.85 -17.34
CA ASP A 404 14.22 5.15 -17.92
C ASP A 404 14.27 6.27 -16.85
N LEU A 405 13.37 6.24 -15.87
CA LEU A 405 13.39 7.14 -14.70
C LEU A 405 14.68 6.98 -13.89
N LEU A 406 15.05 5.73 -13.58
CA LEU A 406 16.26 5.41 -12.81
C LEU A 406 17.53 5.78 -13.58
N ALA A 407 17.59 5.47 -14.88
CA ALA A 407 18.72 5.80 -15.75
C ALA A 407 18.93 7.33 -15.89
N ALA A 408 17.85 8.10 -15.84
CA ALA A 408 17.91 9.56 -15.85
C ALA A 408 18.29 10.16 -14.47
N GLY A 409 18.39 9.37 -13.41
CA GLY A 409 18.71 9.85 -12.07
C GLY A 409 17.52 10.45 -11.32
N VAL A 410 16.27 10.17 -11.74
CA VAL A 410 15.08 10.60 -11.00
C VAL A 410 15.02 9.91 -9.62
N ARG A 411 14.59 10.62 -8.61
CA ARG A 411 14.30 10.05 -7.28
C ARG A 411 13.03 9.21 -7.37
N VAL A 412 13.17 7.89 -7.50
CA VAL A 412 12.07 6.94 -7.62
C VAL A 412 12.03 6.01 -6.45
N ALA A 413 10.84 5.77 -5.91
CA ALA A 413 10.52 4.66 -5.01
C ALA A 413 9.26 3.96 -5.51
N ALA A 414 8.97 2.77 -4.96
CA ALA A 414 7.81 2.01 -5.38
C ALA A 414 6.77 1.87 -4.25
N GLY A 415 5.51 1.80 -4.64
CA GLY A 415 4.36 1.46 -3.81
C GLY A 415 3.43 0.51 -4.54
N SER A 416 2.48 -0.08 -3.81
CA SER A 416 1.52 -1.03 -4.39
C SER A 416 0.30 -0.34 -4.99
N ASP A 417 -0.11 0.79 -4.45
CA ASP A 417 -1.44 1.39 -4.65
C ASP A 417 -2.57 0.40 -4.29
N GLY A 418 -2.28 -0.49 -3.33
CA GLY A 418 -3.18 -1.59 -2.96
C GLY A 418 -4.37 -1.09 -2.17
N ASP A 419 -5.52 -1.33 -2.70
CA ASP A 419 -6.56 -2.30 -2.34
C ASP A 419 -6.91 -3.20 -3.55
N VAL A 420 -6.83 -2.71 -4.76
CA VAL A 420 -7.15 -3.47 -6.00
C VAL A 420 -5.93 -4.16 -6.58
N PRO A 421 -4.78 -3.50 -6.82
CA PRO A 421 -3.53 -4.19 -7.14
C PRO A 421 -3.08 -5.06 -5.97
N PRO A 422 -2.22 -6.05 -6.22
CA PRO A 422 -1.69 -6.85 -5.13
C PRO A 422 -0.90 -5.98 -4.17
N SER A 423 -1.35 -5.90 -2.92
CA SER A 423 -0.58 -5.25 -1.83
C SER A 423 0.69 -6.02 -1.49
N ALA A 424 0.90 -7.22 -2.05
CA ALA A 424 2.05 -8.08 -1.81
C ALA A 424 3.31 -7.51 -2.49
N PRO A 425 4.28 -6.95 -1.75
CA PRO A 425 5.46 -6.32 -2.33
C PRO A 425 6.25 -7.28 -3.23
N LEU A 426 6.38 -8.55 -2.84
CA LEU A 426 7.12 -9.54 -3.62
C LEU A 426 6.48 -9.80 -4.99
N ARG A 427 5.15 -9.67 -5.13
CA ARG A 427 4.48 -9.75 -6.42
C ARG A 427 4.79 -8.53 -7.29
N VAL A 428 4.80 -7.35 -6.70
CA VAL A 428 5.15 -6.12 -7.43
C VAL A 428 6.64 -6.12 -7.81
N ILE A 429 7.53 -6.58 -6.92
CA ILE A 429 8.95 -6.77 -7.20
C ILE A 429 9.14 -7.78 -8.34
N TRP A 430 8.44 -8.90 -8.32
CA TRP A 430 8.46 -9.88 -9.41
C TRP A 430 8.04 -9.25 -10.74
N PHE A 431 6.95 -8.46 -10.75
CA PHE A 431 6.51 -7.76 -11.95
C PHE A 431 7.57 -6.76 -12.45
N MET A 432 8.22 -6.02 -11.57
CA MET A 432 9.28 -5.09 -11.96
C MET A 432 10.46 -5.80 -12.66
N VAL A 433 10.72 -7.05 -12.30
CA VAL A 433 11.80 -7.88 -12.88
C VAL A 433 11.36 -8.53 -14.19
N THR A 434 10.17 -9.16 -14.22
CA THR A 434 9.70 -9.99 -15.34
C THR A 434 8.87 -9.23 -16.36
N ARG A 435 8.12 -8.23 -15.91
CA ARG A 435 7.14 -7.48 -16.70
C ARG A 435 5.98 -8.33 -17.25
N GLU A 436 5.75 -9.50 -16.67
CA GLU A 436 4.61 -10.36 -17.01
C GLU A 436 3.32 -9.82 -16.39
N GLY A 437 2.33 -9.47 -17.23
CA GLY A 437 1.02 -8.99 -16.77
C GLY A 437 0.16 -10.10 -16.18
N ARG A 438 -0.87 -9.75 -15.42
CA ARG A 438 -1.76 -10.71 -14.76
C ARG A 438 -2.49 -11.62 -15.74
N SER A 439 -2.92 -11.10 -16.89
CA SER A 439 -3.57 -11.86 -17.97
C SER A 439 -2.60 -12.65 -18.84
N GLY A 440 -1.31 -12.61 -18.51
CA GLY A 440 -0.23 -13.20 -19.29
C GLY A 440 0.37 -12.24 -20.33
N GLY A 441 1.60 -12.56 -20.73
CA GLY A 441 2.37 -11.81 -21.71
C GLY A 441 2.99 -10.51 -21.18
N PRO A 442 4.14 -10.12 -21.78
CA PRO A 442 4.92 -8.99 -21.30
C PRO A 442 4.25 -7.65 -21.60
N ILE A 443 4.36 -6.72 -20.63
CA ILE A 443 3.96 -5.33 -20.83
C ILE A 443 5.11 -4.39 -20.44
N GLY A 444 5.56 -3.56 -21.40
CA GLY A 444 6.69 -2.68 -21.17
C GLY A 444 7.97 -3.43 -20.81
N ALA A 445 8.28 -4.55 -21.50
CA ALA A 445 9.44 -5.41 -21.20
C ALA A 445 10.77 -4.64 -21.13
N GLY A 446 10.92 -3.59 -21.97
CA GLY A 446 12.08 -2.70 -21.94
C GLY A 446 12.23 -1.88 -20.64
N GLN A 447 11.26 -1.89 -19.76
CA GLN A 447 11.27 -1.17 -18.48
C GLN A 447 11.52 -2.10 -17.28
N SER A 448 11.91 -3.35 -17.50
CA SER A 448 12.35 -4.25 -16.44
C SER A 448 13.59 -3.70 -15.72
N VAL A 449 13.69 -3.99 -14.44
CA VAL A 449 14.84 -3.61 -13.61
C VAL A 449 15.45 -4.85 -12.94
N PRO A 450 16.75 -4.83 -12.62
CA PRO A 450 17.37 -5.89 -11.84
C PRO A 450 16.66 -6.10 -10.49
N ARG A 451 16.72 -7.33 -9.96
CA ARG A 451 16.03 -7.72 -8.73
C ARG A 451 16.48 -6.91 -7.52
N ASP A 452 17.76 -6.66 -7.38
CA ASP A 452 18.34 -5.83 -6.33
C ASP A 452 17.83 -4.38 -6.39
N VAL A 453 17.71 -3.81 -7.58
CA VAL A 453 17.11 -2.49 -7.80
C VAL A 453 15.63 -2.50 -7.42
N ALA A 454 14.88 -3.55 -7.76
CA ALA A 454 13.48 -3.68 -7.41
C ALA A 454 13.28 -3.72 -5.88
N PHE A 455 14.13 -4.42 -5.14
CA PHE A 455 14.14 -4.39 -3.68
C PHE A 455 14.57 -3.02 -3.11
N ASP A 456 15.56 -2.34 -3.74
CA ASP A 456 15.98 -1.00 -3.32
C ASP A 456 14.85 0.03 -3.44
N LEU A 457 13.96 -0.12 -4.43
CA LEU A 457 12.76 0.71 -4.59
C LEU A 457 11.75 0.54 -3.45
N TYR A 458 11.72 -0.60 -2.78
CA TYR A 458 10.88 -0.91 -1.62
C TYR A 458 11.61 -0.79 -0.27
N THR A 459 12.85 -0.31 -0.25
CA THR A 459 13.64 -0.20 0.98
C THR A 459 14.30 1.17 1.09
N ARG A 460 15.58 1.30 0.78
CA ARG A 460 16.37 2.53 0.96
C ARG A 460 15.80 3.72 0.17
N ARG A 461 15.38 3.51 -1.09
CA ARG A 461 14.78 4.58 -1.90
C ARG A 461 13.40 4.98 -1.36
N ALA A 462 12.61 4.02 -0.90
CA ALA A 462 11.33 4.28 -0.26
C ALA A 462 11.50 5.10 1.04
N ALA A 463 12.43 4.72 1.90
CA ALA A 463 12.77 5.49 3.10
C ALA A 463 13.22 6.93 2.77
N SER A 464 14.03 7.09 1.73
CA SER A 464 14.47 8.42 1.25
C SER A 464 13.29 9.28 0.78
N LEU A 465 12.33 8.70 0.04
CA LEU A 465 11.12 9.42 -0.40
C LEU A 465 10.25 9.85 0.78
N LEU A 466 10.14 9.01 1.82
CA LEU A 466 9.38 9.34 3.03
C LEU A 466 10.05 10.43 3.88
N GLY A 467 11.31 10.77 3.61
CA GLY A 467 12.05 11.80 4.33
C GLY A 467 12.18 11.47 5.83
N VAL A 468 12.52 10.22 6.14
CA VAL A 468 12.70 9.78 7.53
C VAL A 468 14.04 10.25 8.09
N VAL A 469 14.05 10.71 9.34
CA VAL A 469 15.25 11.22 10.00
C VAL A 469 16.18 10.07 10.44
N THR A 470 15.61 9.01 10.97
CA THR A 470 16.36 7.82 11.37
C THR A 470 16.59 6.90 10.16
N PRO A 471 17.80 6.33 9.97
CA PRO A 471 18.02 5.39 8.87
C PRO A 471 17.02 4.22 8.91
N ARG A 472 16.30 4.04 7.82
CA ARG A 472 15.38 2.92 7.55
C ARG A 472 15.64 2.36 6.15
N GLY A 473 15.13 1.17 5.88
CA GLY A 473 15.34 0.50 4.60
C GLY A 473 16.77 0.02 4.40
N VAL A 474 17.59 0.05 5.46
CA VAL A 474 18.95 -0.48 5.57
C VAL A 474 19.13 -1.11 6.93
N LEU A 475 20.05 -2.11 7.02
CA LEU A 475 20.49 -2.68 8.30
C LEU A 475 21.93 -2.26 8.53
N GLU A 476 22.12 -1.22 9.32
CA GLU A 476 23.43 -0.71 9.71
C GLU A 476 23.39 -0.22 11.16
N PRO A 477 24.53 -0.14 11.86
CA PRO A 477 24.57 0.36 13.23
C PRO A 477 23.89 1.72 13.38
N GLY A 478 22.93 1.82 14.31
CA GLY A 478 22.11 3.02 14.56
C GLY A 478 20.80 3.09 13.78
N ALA A 479 20.62 2.26 12.75
CA ALA A 479 19.35 2.17 12.01
C ALA A 479 18.22 1.59 12.90
N ASP A 480 16.98 1.91 12.56
CA ASP A 480 15.83 1.24 13.15
C ASP A 480 15.92 -0.28 12.88
N ALA A 481 15.63 -1.10 13.89
CA ALA A 481 15.58 -2.56 13.73
C ALA A 481 14.28 -2.99 13.05
N ASP A 482 14.06 -2.46 11.84
CA ASP A 482 12.97 -2.79 10.95
C ASP A 482 13.50 -3.80 9.92
N LEU A 483 13.11 -5.05 10.06
CA LEU A 483 13.66 -6.13 9.25
C LEU A 483 12.62 -7.19 8.89
N VAL A 484 12.93 -7.93 7.83
CA VAL A 484 12.17 -9.10 7.39
C VAL A 484 13.10 -10.30 7.23
N ALA A 485 12.66 -11.47 7.69
CA ALA A 485 13.31 -12.74 7.44
C ALA A 485 12.50 -13.55 6.44
N PHE A 486 13.13 -13.88 5.31
CA PHE A 486 12.60 -14.74 4.26
C PHE A 486 13.09 -16.18 4.46
N ALA A 487 12.29 -17.17 4.06
CA ALA A 487 12.68 -18.58 4.13
C ALA A 487 13.91 -18.91 3.27
N ALA A 488 14.17 -18.12 2.23
CA ALA A 488 15.36 -18.21 1.37
C ALA A 488 15.84 -16.81 0.96
N ASP A 489 17.04 -16.72 0.35
CA ASP A 489 17.59 -15.45 -0.09
C ASP A 489 16.82 -14.88 -1.29
N PRO A 490 16.10 -13.73 -1.15
CA PRO A 490 15.24 -13.20 -2.17
C PRO A 490 15.96 -12.67 -3.41
N LEU A 491 17.29 -12.50 -3.36
CA LEU A 491 18.08 -12.05 -4.50
C LEU A 491 18.43 -13.19 -5.47
N TYR A 492 18.33 -14.43 -5.03
CA TYR A 492 18.72 -15.60 -5.81
C TYR A 492 17.54 -16.55 -6.08
N GLY A 493 17.76 -17.54 -6.93
CA GLY A 493 16.72 -18.47 -7.34
C GLY A 493 15.84 -17.96 -8.51
N PRO A 494 14.91 -18.79 -8.99
CA PRO A 494 13.99 -18.45 -10.07
C PRO A 494 13.13 -17.22 -9.72
N ALA A 495 12.87 -16.36 -10.73
CA ALA A 495 12.04 -15.17 -10.49
C ALA A 495 10.61 -15.56 -10.09
N ASP A 496 10.08 -16.63 -10.67
CA ASP A 496 8.69 -17.07 -10.47
C ASP A 496 8.41 -17.61 -9.06
N GLU A 497 9.45 -17.95 -8.29
CA GLU A 497 9.32 -18.34 -6.90
C GLU A 497 9.15 -17.12 -5.96
N LEU A 498 9.56 -15.93 -6.40
CA LEU A 498 9.57 -14.74 -5.57
C LEU A 498 8.19 -14.37 -4.98
N PRO A 499 7.07 -14.43 -5.73
CA PRO A 499 5.76 -14.10 -5.17
C PRO A 499 5.25 -15.05 -4.08
N GLY A 500 5.77 -16.29 -4.05
CA GLY A 500 5.44 -17.30 -3.06
C GLY A 500 6.49 -17.46 -1.95
N LEU A 501 7.53 -16.64 -1.95
CA LEU A 501 8.58 -16.71 -0.93
C LEU A 501 8.00 -16.38 0.45
N GLU A 502 8.12 -17.32 1.38
CA GLU A 502 7.58 -17.22 2.73
C GLU A 502 8.29 -16.13 3.55
N ILE A 503 7.50 -15.35 4.27
CA ILE A 503 7.96 -14.42 5.30
C ILE A 503 7.90 -15.12 6.66
N MET A 504 9.04 -15.43 7.23
CA MET A 504 9.14 -16.14 8.51
C MET A 504 8.99 -15.21 9.72
N LEU A 505 9.48 -13.98 9.59
CA LEU A 505 9.51 -13.01 10.69
C LEU A 505 9.51 -11.58 10.12
N THR A 506 8.75 -10.68 10.73
CA THR A 506 8.85 -9.24 10.51
C THR A 506 9.01 -8.53 11.84
N LEU A 507 10.04 -7.71 11.97
CA LEU A 507 10.27 -6.86 13.15
C LEU A 507 10.14 -5.39 12.79
N VAL A 508 9.49 -4.61 13.68
CA VAL A 508 9.45 -3.14 13.62
C VAL A 508 9.99 -2.59 14.93
N GLY A 509 11.08 -1.84 14.86
CA GLY A 509 11.78 -1.38 16.06
C GLY A 509 12.20 -2.54 16.98
N GLY A 510 12.60 -3.67 16.40
CA GLY A 510 12.99 -4.88 17.12
C GLY A 510 11.82 -5.67 17.73
N ARG A 511 10.57 -5.18 17.62
CA ARG A 511 9.36 -5.89 18.10
C ARG A 511 8.80 -6.81 17.02
N PRO A 512 8.45 -8.07 17.33
CA PRO A 512 7.82 -8.95 16.36
C PRO A 512 6.39 -8.45 16.06
N VAL A 513 6.12 -8.18 14.78
CA VAL A 513 4.80 -7.80 14.26
C VAL A 513 4.20 -8.89 13.38
N HIS A 514 5.04 -9.82 12.91
CA HIS A 514 4.68 -11.09 12.30
C HIS A 514 5.66 -12.15 12.75
N ASP A 515 5.18 -13.20 13.42
CA ASP A 515 5.96 -14.32 13.96
C ASP A 515 5.05 -15.55 14.10
N PRO A 516 4.65 -16.18 12.98
CA PRO A 516 3.69 -17.29 12.98
C PRO A 516 4.21 -18.54 13.69
N ALA A 517 5.52 -18.76 13.67
CA ALA A 517 6.16 -19.91 14.33
C ALA A 517 6.55 -19.64 15.79
N GLY A 518 6.32 -18.44 16.31
CA GLY A 518 6.69 -18.07 17.68
C GLY A 518 8.20 -18.06 17.93
N LEU A 519 9.01 -17.78 16.90
CA LEU A 519 10.47 -17.77 16.97
C LEU A 519 11.01 -16.82 18.04
N MET A 520 10.26 -15.74 18.25
CA MET A 520 10.56 -14.74 19.26
C MET A 520 9.92 -15.01 20.63
N LYS A 521 9.17 -16.11 20.86
CA LYS A 521 8.52 -16.40 22.13
C LYS A 521 9.29 -17.34 23.05
N GLY A 522 10.28 -18.07 22.56
CA GLY A 522 10.90 -19.23 23.21
C GLY A 522 12.20 -19.02 23.99
N ALA A 523 12.63 -17.78 24.32
CA ALA A 523 13.96 -17.54 24.87
C ALA A 523 14.00 -16.95 26.31
N ASP A 524 12.90 -17.00 27.07
CA ASP A 524 12.84 -16.44 28.44
C ASP A 524 12.99 -17.50 29.55
N SER A 525 13.45 -18.71 29.24
CA SER A 525 13.69 -19.75 30.25
C SER A 525 15.00 -20.50 29.97
N GLY A 526 16.09 -19.92 30.44
CA GLY A 526 17.39 -20.55 30.50
C GLY A 526 18.32 -19.79 31.42
#